data_4c666dd71b133eefe7756dd730dfa439
#
_entry.id   4c666dd71b133eefe7756dd730dfa439
#
_cell.length_a   1.000
_cell.length_b   1.000
_cell.length_c   1.000
_cell.angle_alpha   90.00
_cell.angle_beta   90.00
_cell.angle_gamma   90.00
#
_symmetry.space_group_name_H-M   'P 1'
#
loop_
_entity.id
_entity.type
_entity.pdbx_description
1 polymer ?
#
loop_
_entity_poly.entity_id
_entity_poly.type
_entity_poly.pdbx_seq_one_letter_code
_entity_poly.pdbx_strand_id
1 'polypeptide(L)'
;NLQKAYDEGSQIKAATHEYRGVTYVWEVIKNIEKAMSLSGGIYNFGSGNTLNSYSIFTEAANMMGLKEPSKFILPDTERFSDQERNLTMDCSLIEKHGIHFNDSTEGIKEAVLRPFRTE
;
A
#
# COMPACT_ATOMS: atom_id res chain seq x y z
N ASN A 1 -5.93 -9.25 -8.28
CA ASN A 1 -6.90 -9.17 -7.18
C ASN A 1 -6.77 -10.37 -6.25
N LEU A 2 -6.49 -10.13 -4.96
CA LEU A 2 -6.26 -11.18 -3.95
C LEU A 2 -7.47 -12.07 -3.74
N GLN A 3 -8.65 -11.48 -3.62
CA GLN A 3 -9.88 -12.23 -3.40
C GLN A 3 -10.17 -13.17 -4.58
N LYS A 4 -10.01 -12.67 -5.78
CA LYS A 4 -10.23 -13.46 -7.00
C LYS A 4 -9.26 -14.63 -7.09
N ALA A 5 -7.97 -14.39 -6.84
CA ALA A 5 -6.97 -15.45 -6.86
C ALA A 5 -7.27 -16.53 -5.80
N TYR A 6 -7.66 -16.11 -4.60
CA TYR A 6 -8.04 -17.01 -3.53
C TYR A 6 -9.24 -17.89 -3.94
N ASP A 7 -10.29 -17.28 -4.48
CA ASP A 7 -11.51 -17.97 -4.87
C ASP A 7 -11.29 -18.94 -6.03
N GLU A 8 -10.42 -18.60 -6.96
CA GLU A 8 -10.10 -19.41 -8.15
C GLU A 8 -9.03 -20.46 -7.90
N GLY A 9 -8.38 -20.44 -6.74
CA GLY A 9 -7.26 -21.33 -6.46
C GLY A 9 -5.99 -20.97 -7.25
N SER A 10 -5.90 -19.75 -7.78
CA SER A 10 -4.73 -19.26 -8.51
C SER A 10 -3.63 -18.83 -7.56
N GLN A 11 -2.39 -18.79 -8.08
CA GLN A 11 -1.25 -18.30 -7.32
C GLN A 11 -0.83 -16.92 -7.81
N ILE A 12 -0.38 -16.08 -6.87
CA ILE A 12 0.16 -14.76 -7.13
C ILE A 12 1.63 -14.76 -6.68
N LYS A 13 2.51 -14.22 -7.52
CA LYS A 13 3.89 -13.96 -7.14
C LYS A 13 4.05 -12.50 -6.76
N ALA A 14 4.67 -12.24 -5.62
CA ALA A 14 4.92 -10.90 -5.13
C ALA A 14 6.41 -10.71 -4.82
N ALA A 15 6.97 -9.61 -5.30
CA ALA A 15 8.42 -9.37 -5.20
C ALA A 15 8.87 -9.10 -3.77
N THR A 16 9.97 -9.73 -3.36
CA THR A 16 10.59 -9.52 -2.05
C THR A 16 11.60 -8.37 -2.07
N HIS A 17 12.05 -7.97 -3.25
CA HIS A 17 13.01 -6.88 -3.45
C HIS A 17 12.37 -5.61 -4.00
N GLU A 18 11.07 -5.47 -3.84
CA GLU A 18 10.33 -4.27 -4.22
C GLU A 18 9.65 -3.67 -2.99
N TYR A 19 9.82 -2.37 -2.81
CA TYR A 19 9.20 -1.59 -1.76
C TYR A 19 8.42 -0.45 -2.40
N ARG A 20 7.11 -0.42 -2.18
CA ARG A 20 6.24 0.65 -2.67
C ARG A 20 5.07 0.83 -1.72
N GLY A 21 4.70 2.08 -1.50
CA GLY A 21 3.58 2.40 -0.63
C GLY A 21 2.23 2.13 -1.28
N VAL A 22 1.24 1.97 -0.43
CA VAL A 22 -0.17 1.89 -0.81
C VAL A 22 -0.90 2.92 0.03
N THR A 23 -1.69 3.76 -0.61
CA THR A 23 -2.45 4.82 0.06
C THR A 23 -3.94 4.57 -0.05
N TYR A 24 -4.63 4.61 1.09
CA TYR A 24 -6.08 4.47 1.12
C TYR A 24 -6.73 5.72 0.53
N VAL A 25 -7.61 5.52 -0.43
CA VAL A 25 -8.19 6.62 -1.22
C VAL A 25 -8.91 7.67 -0.37
N TRP A 26 -9.56 7.27 0.71
CA TRP A 26 -10.23 8.21 1.60
C TRP A 26 -9.26 9.16 2.31
N GLU A 27 -8.03 8.73 2.55
CA GLU A 27 -7.01 9.62 3.11
C GLU A 27 -6.59 10.69 2.10
N VAL A 28 -6.54 10.33 0.81
CA VAL A 28 -6.29 11.29 -0.27
C VAL A 28 -7.40 12.34 -0.29
N ILE A 29 -8.65 11.89 -0.29
CA ILE A 29 -9.83 12.77 -0.32
C ILE A 29 -9.85 13.69 0.90
N LYS A 30 -9.61 13.13 2.08
CA LYS A 30 -9.58 13.87 3.34
C LYS A 30 -8.53 14.97 3.36
N ASN A 31 -7.38 14.73 2.75
CA ASN A 31 -6.25 15.66 2.78
C ASN A 31 -6.18 16.60 1.58
N ILE A 32 -7.03 16.41 0.55
CA ILE A 32 -6.91 17.19 -0.68
C ILE A 32 -7.18 18.68 -0.45
N GLU A 33 -8.13 19.02 0.40
CA GLU A 33 -8.44 20.40 0.73
C GLU A 33 -7.24 21.10 1.39
N LYS A 34 -6.58 20.40 2.31
CA LYS A 34 -5.36 20.91 2.95
C LYS A 34 -4.24 21.11 1.94
N ALA A 35 -4.13 20.18 0.95
CA ALA A 35 -3.13 20.29 -0.10
C ALA A 35 -3.32 21.54 -0.96
N MET A 36 -4.54 21.99 -1.14
CA MET A 36 -4.85 23.20 -1.92
C MET A 36 -4.27 24.48 -1.30
N SER A 37 -3.97 24.45 -0.01
CA SER A 37 -3.39 25.59 0.70
C SER A 37 -1.86 25.56 0.72
N LEU A 38 -1.22 24.54 0.14
CA LEU A 38 0.25 24.45 0.10
C LEU A 38 0.83 25.52 -0.82
N SER A 39 1.98 26.07 -0.42
CA SER A 39 2.76 26.94 -1.30
C SER A 39 3.32 26.13 -2.49
N GLY A 40 3.69 26.81 -3.56
CA GLY A 40 4.28 26.15 -4.74
C GLY A 40 5.50 25.30 -4.38
N GLY A 41 5.66 24.17 -5.06
CA GLY A 41 6.76 23.26 -4.81
C GLY A 41 6.40 21.83 -5.20
N ILE A 42 7.31 20.92 -4.87
CA ILE A 42 7.12 19.49 -5.11
C ILE A 42 6.92 18.79 -3.78
N TYR A 43 5.82 18.04 -3.66
CA TYR A 43 5.47 17.34 -2.44
C TYR A 43 5.16 15.88 -2.73
N ASN A 44 5.69 14.98 -1.90
CA ASN A 44 5.22 13.59 -1.89
C ASN A 44 3.90 13.55 -1.11
N PHE A 45 2.87 12.97 -1.73
CA PHE A 45 1.51 12.97 -1.20
C PHE A 45 0.99 11.55 -1.16
N GLY A 46 1.08 10.92 -0.02
CA GLY A 46 0.68 9.53 0.16
C GLY A 46 1.23 8.91 1.42
N SER A 47 1.04 7.62 1.56
CA SER A 47 1.45 6.84 2.72
C SER A 47 2.91 6.40 2.65
N GLY A 48 3.61 6.46 3.78
CA GLY A 48 4.90 5.83 3.94
C GLY A 48 4.78 4.32 4.01
N ASN A 49 5.91 3.62 3.81
CA ASN A 49 5.92 2.16 3.83
C ASN A 49 7.33 1.63 4.10
N THR A 50 7.43 0.60 4.92
CA THR A 50 8.69 -0.10 5.21
C THR A 50 8.67 -1.57 4.79
N LEU A 51 7.55 -2.06 4.24
CA LEU A 51 7.37 -3.45 3.87
C LEU A 51 7.59 -3.68 2.38
N ASN A 52 8.17 -4.84 2.02
CA ASN A 52 8.24 -5.24 0.62
C ASN A 52 6.85 -5.65 0.10
N SER A 53 6.73 -5.78 -1.23
CA SER A 53 5.44 -6.12 -1.86
C SER A 53 4.89 -7.45 -1.38
N TYR A 54 5.73 -8.45 -1.18
CA TYR A 54 5.31 -9.76 -0.67
C TYR A 54 4.64 -9.62 0.71
N SER A 55 5.26 -8.88 1.63
CA SER A 55 4.72 -8.66 2.96
C SER A 55 3.41 -7.87 2.92
N ILE A 56 3.30 -6.89 2.04
CA ILE A 56 2.06 -6.12 1.87
C ILE A 56 0.91 -7.01 1.40
N PHE A 57 1.15 -7.86 0.39
CA PHE A 57 0.10 -8.79 -0.08
C PHE A 57 -0.30 -9.78 1.01
N THR A 58 0.68 -10.31 1.76
CA THR A 58 0.41 -11.25 2.85
C THR A 58 -0.40 -10.59 3.96
N GLU A 59 -0.02 -9.39 4.37
CA GLU A 59 -0.78 -8.63 5.38
C GLU A 59 -2.20 -8.32 4.92
N ALA A 60 -2.36 -7.90 3.67
CA ALA A 60 -3.67 -7.62 3.10
C ALA A 60 -4.55 -8.88 3.11
N ALA A 61 -4.01 -10.03 2.72
CA ALA A 61 -4.74 -11.29 2.74
C ALA A 61 -5.17 -11.68 4.17
N ASN A 62 -4.29 -11.52 5.14
CA ASN A 62 -4.62 -11.77 6.55
C ASN A 62 -5.75 -10.86 7.03
N MET A 63 -5.69 -9.57 6.70
CA MET A 63 -6.72 -8.60 7.08
C MET A 63 -8.07 -8.88 6.42
N MET A 64 -8.06 -9.44 5.20
CA MET A 64 -9.26 -9.84 4.49
C MET A 64 -9.84 -11.17 5.01
N GLY A 65 -9.16 -11.83 5.94
CA GLY A 65 -9.59 -13.12 6.48
C GLY A 65 -9.36 -14.30 5.55
N LEU A 66 -8.49 -14.15 4.55
CA LEU A 66 -8.16 -15.25 3.63
C LEU A 66 -7.25 -16.23 4.34
N LYS A 67 -7.59 -17.51 4.25
CA LYS A 67 -6.86 -18.57 4.96
C LYS A 67 -5.56 -18.93 4.26
N GLU A 68 -4.52 -19.16 5.04
CA GLU A 68 -3.23 -19.67 4.58
C GLU A 68 -2.67 -18.90 3.39
N PRO A 69 -2.36 -17.58 3.56
CA PRO A 69 -1.85 -16.77 2.46
C PRO A 69 -0.63 -17.37 1.75
N SER A 70 0.23 -18.07 2.48
CA SER A 70 1.44 -18.69 1.93
C SER A 70 1.16 -19.74 0.85
N LYS A 71 -0.06 -20.25 0.76
CA LYS A 71 -0.42 -21.24 -0.25
C LYS A 71 -0.73 -20.61 -1.61
N PHE A 72 -1.13 -19.35 -1.65
CA PHE A 72 -1.46 -18.70 -2.92
C PHE A 72 -0.68 -17.43 -3.19
N ILE A 73 0.00 -16.85 -2.18
CA ILE A 73 0.92 -15.73 -2.36
C ILE A 73 2.33 -16.27 -2.21
N LEU A 74 3.07 -16.31 -3.30
CA LEU A 74 4.42 -16.86 -3.34
C LEU A 74 5.46 -15.74 -3.44
N PRO A 75 6.58 -15.84 -2.70
CA PRO A 75 7.63 -14.83 -2.81
C PRO A 75 8.33 -14.95 -4.16
N ASP A 76 8.50 -13.83 -4.85
CA ASP A 76 9.34 -13.73 -6.03
C ASP A 76 10.66 -13.11 -5.60
N THR A 77 11.66 -13.96 -5.38
CA THR A 77 12.98 -13.57 -4.89
C THR A 77 13.94 -13.17 -6.01
N GLU A 78 13.58 -13.42 -7.27
CA GLU A 78 14.43 -13.13 -8.42
C GLU A 78 14.19 -11.72 -8.96
N ARG A 79 12.95 -11.28 -8.95
CA ARG A 79 12.59 -9.97 -9.48
C ARG A 79 13.26 -8.87 -8.65
N PHE A 80 13.99 -7.99 -9.31
CA PHE A 80 14.77 -6.92 -8.68
C PHE A 80 15.86 -7.39 -7.72
N SER A 81 16.35 -8.65 -7.85
CA SER A 81 17.40 -9.17 -6.98
C SER A 81 18.75 -8.48 -7.20
N ASP A 82 19.02 -8.03 -8.41
CA ASP A 82 20.27 -7.32 -8.74
C ASP A 82 20.27 -5.89 -8.21
N GLN A 83 19.11 -5.26 -8.22
CA GLN A 83 18.94 -3.90 -7.73
C GLN A 83 17.55 -3.77 -7.11
N GLU A 84 17.51 -3.60 -5.81
CA GLU A 84 16.27 -3.43 -5.07
C GLU A 84 15.48 -2.23 -5.59
N ARG A 85 14.19 -2.43 -5.83
CA ARG A 85 13.30 -1.36 -6.28
C ARG A 85 12.60 -0.75 -5.07
N ASN A 86 13.05 0.41 -4.67
CA ASN A 86 12.45 1.14 -3.55
C ASN A 86 11.75 2.40 -4.06
N LEU A 87 10.43 2.36 -4.06
CA LEU A 87 9.56 3.46 -4.48
C LEU A 87 8.78 4.07 -3.30
N THR A 88 9.27 3.85 -2.08
CA THR A 88 8.65 4.44 -0.90
C THR A 88 8.86 5.95 -0.89
N MET A 89 7.87 6.67 -0.38
CA MET A 89 7.90 8.13 -0.35
C MET A 89 8.28 8.64 1.03
N ASP A 90 9.13 9.64 1.05
CA ASP A 90 9.36 10.45 2.25
C ASP A 90 8.36 11.60 2.25
N CYS A 91 7.38 11.55 3.13
CA CYS A 91 6.32 12.54 3.23
C CYS A 91 6.52 13.53 4.40
N SER A 92 7.75 13.63 4.90
CA SER A 92 8.06 14.51 6.03
C SER A 92 7.77 15.99 5.73
N LEU A 93 7.93 16.41 4.48
CA LEU A 93 7.68 17.79 4.09
C LEU A 93 6.21 18.18 4.23
N ILE A 94 5.28 17.35 3.75
CA ILE A 94 3.86 17.64 3.88
C ILE A 94 3.37 17.55 5.33
N GLU A 95 3.99 16.73 6.15
CA GLU A 95 3.68 16.65 7.57
C GLU A 95 3.93 17.98 8.29
N LYS A 96 4.97 18.71 7.89
CA LYS A 96 5.24 20.05 8.42
C LYS A 96 4.13 21.03 8.13
N HIS A 97 3.32 20.76 7.10
CA HIS A 97 2.17 21.59 6.72
C HIS A 97 0.85 21.03 7.27
N GLY A 98 0.88 20.07 8.19
CA GLY A 98 -0.30 19.52 8.83
C GLY A 98 -1.03 18.45 8.03
N ILE A 99 -0.41 17.92 6.97
CA ILE A 99 -0.98 16.83 6.16
C ILE A 99 -0.35 15.52 6.60
N HIS A 100 -1.16 14.60 7.08
CA HIS A 100 -0.70 13.31 7.57
C HIS A 100 -1.43 12.16 6.86
N PHE A 101 -0.66 11.17 6.43
CA PHE A 101 -1.17 9.89 5.95
C PHE A 101 -0.73 8.79 6.91
N ASN A 102 -1.61 7.85 7.20
CA ASN A 102 -1.23 6.62 7.88
C ASN A 102 -0.27 5.84 6.98
N ASP A 103 0.53 4.96 7.55
CA ASP A 103 1.38 4.10 6.75
C ASP A 103 0.52 3.12 5.92
N SER A 104 1.17 2.44 4.97
CA SER A 104 0.46 1.56 4.04
C SER A 104 -0.31 0.45 4.74
N THR A 105 0.22 -0.11 5.82
CA THR A 105 -0.43 -1.18 6.58
C THR A 105 -1.74 -0.70 7.20
N GLU A 106 -1.72 0.46 7.84
CA GLU A 106 -2.93 1.06 8.42
C GLU A 106 -3.95 1.43 7.33
N GLY A 107 -3.48 1.93 6.18
CA GLY A 107 -4.34 2.24 5.04
C GLY A 107 -5.06 1.00 4.51
N ILE A 108 -4.36 -0.12 4.40
CA ILE A 108 -4.95 -1.39 3.97
C ILE A 108 -6.01 -1.86 4.97
N LYS A 109 -5.71 -1.77 6.25
CA LYS A 109 -6.64 -2.13 7.32
C LYS A 109 -7.93 -1.32 7.21
N GLU A 110 -7.83 -0.01 7.04
CA GLU A 110 -8.99 0.85 6.86
C GLU A 110 -9.78 0.50 5.59
N ALA A 111 -9.07 0.21 4.49
CA ALA A 111 -9.70 -0.17 3.23
C ALA A 111 -10.49 -1.48 3.34
N VAL A 112 -10.01 -2.43 4.12
CA VAL A 112 -10.70 -3.70 4.37
C VAL A 112 -11.95 -3.48 5.22
N LEU A 113 -11.85 -2.64 6.26
CA LEU A 113 -12.98 -2.33 7.15
C LEU A 113 -14.02 -1.43 6.48
N ARG A 114 -13.59 -0.51 5.64
CA ARG A 114 -14.43 0.50 4.98
C ARG A 114 -14.08 0.61 3.50
N PRO A 115 -14.47 -0.38 2.67
CA PRO A 115 -14.13 -0.33 1.25
C PRO A 115 -14.71 0.91 0.58
N PHE A 116 -13.89 1.52 -0.30
CA PHE A 116 -14.37 2.61 -1.13
C PHE A 116 -15.33 2.05 -2.18
N ARG A 117 -16.52 2.61 -2.25
CA ARG A 117 -17.53 2.23 -3.22
C ARG A 117 -18.07 3.47 -3.93
N THR A 118 -18.09 3.39 -5.25
CA THR A 118 -18.79 4.35 -6.09
C THR A 118 -20.11 3.72 -6.52
N GLU A 119 -21.18 4.38 -6.24
CA GLU A 119 -22.50 3.96 -6.68
C GLU A 119 -23.06 4.91 -7.75
#